data_9e80dd584e442a317c6e30abed02c62e
#
_entry.id   9e80dd584e442a317c6e30abed02c62e
#
_cell.length_a   1.000
_cell.length_b   1.000
_cell.length_c   1.000
_cell.angle_alpha   90.00
_cell.angle_beta   90.00
_cell.angle_gamma   90.00
#
_symmetry.space_group_name_H-M   'P 1'
#
loop_
_entity.id
_entity.type
_entity.pdbx_description
1 polymer ?
#
loop_
_entity_poly.entity_id
_entity_poly.type
_entity_poly.pdbx_seq_one_letter_code
_entity_poly.pdbx_strand_id
1 'polypeptide(L)'
;RLTPETRLWVSVDGADSGETGGSLNLNYRTNNSLPRKGTILVSSARQQVVDTIYLMQYGTTPLLEFKYIGKQYSSVSTIDSVAIDTNIPLSKKIYWTVVYDENSAAEPWADSVSYAQDFKYFRFRIAANKKFEPRTARFRLRFQDDWGEDHTTYFTAYQGIPGGTAETREMTFEELRGLIAEAEGEITLDQDIAVSGTVFSDW
;
A
#
# COMPACT_ATOMS: atom_id res chain seq x y z
N ARG A 1 -26.35 -7.42 25.93
CA ARG A 1 -25.36 -6.43 26.37
C ARG A 1 -24.49 -5.99 25.20
N LEU A 2 -24.38 -4.67 24.97
CA LEU A 2 -23.46 -4.12 23.98
C LEU A 2 -22.02 -4.11 24.51
N THR A 3 -21.02 -4.40 23.64
CA THR A 3 -19.60 -4.18 24.00
C THR A 3 -19.30 -2.68 24.17
N PRO A 4 -18.21 -2.29 24.87
CA PRO A 4 -17.86 -0.89 25.08
C PRO A 4 -17.75 -0.09 23.78
N GLU A 5 -17.12 -0.66 22.75
CA GLU A 5 -16.93 -0.04 21.44
C GLU A 5 -18.27 0.15 20.70
N THR A 6 -19.17 -0.84 20.81
CA THR A 6 -20.50 -0.79 20.20
C THR A 6 -21.36 0.29 20.83
N ARG A 7 -21.28 0.50 22.15
CA ARG A 7 -22.02 1.55 22.87
C ARG A 7 -21.69 2.97 22.42
N LEU A 8 -20.57 3.18 21.77
CA LEU A 8 -20.21 4.51 21.26
C LEU A 8 -21.17 4.97 20.15
N TRP A 9 -21.86 4.04 19.48
CA TRP A 9 -22.69 4.36 18.33
C TRP A 9 -24.03 3.62 18.26
N VAL A 10 -24.26 2.62 19.13
CA VAL A 10 -25.52 1.89 19.29
C VAL A 10 -26.03 2.04 20.69
N SER A 11 -27.32 2.22 20.85
CA SER A 11 -28.04 2.14 22.11
C SER A 11 -29.26 1.22 22.00
N VAL A 12 -29.63 0.61 23.10
CA VAL A 12 -30.87 -0.17 23.19
C VAL A 12 -32.02 0.82 23.44
N ASP A 13 -33.11 0.64 22.67
CA ASP A 13 -34.35 1.39 22.87
C ASP A 13 -35.32 0.51 23.65
N GLY A 14 -35.63 0.93 24.88
CA GLY A 14 -36.45 0.17 25.80
C GLY A 14 -35.67 -0.81 26.71
N ALA A 15 -36.25 -1.95 27.03
CA ALA A 15 -35.65 -2.94 27.89
C ALA A 15 -34.55 -3.74 27.18
N ASP A 16 -33.42 -3.96 27.84
CA ASP A 16 -32.29 -4.76 27.35
C ASP A 16 -32.34 -6.22 27.83
N SER A 17 -33.43 -6.59 28.51
CA SER A 17 -33.71 -7.93 29.03
C SER A 17 -35.18 -8.30 28.75
N GLY A 18 -35.44 -9.58 28.60
CA GLY A 18 -36.78 -10.10 28.32
C GLY A 18 -36.81 -11.62 28.41
N GLU A 19 -37.99 -12.15 28.11
CA GLU A 19 -38.21 -13.60 28.02
C GLU A 19 -37.86 -14.11 26.60
N THR A 20 -37.85 -15.43 26.43
CA THR A 20 -37.62 -16.10 25.18
C THR A 20 -38.59 -15.59 24.09
N GLY A 21 -38.11 -15.19 22.94
CA GLY A 21 -38.93 -14.69 21.83
C GLY A 21 -39.18 -13.19 21.84
N GLY A 22 -38.53 -12.43 22.71
CA GLY A 22 -38.61 -10.96 22.72
C GLY A 22 -37.87 -10.31 21.57
N SER A 23 -38.18 -9.02 21.31
CA SER A 23 -37.51 -8.17 20.33
C SER A 23 -36.59 -7.19 21.02
N LEU A 24 -35.42 -6.94 20.43
CA LEU A 24 -34.49 -5.91 20.87
C LEU A 24 -34.48 -4.78 19.84
N ASN A 25 -34.93 -3.60 20.24
CA ASN A 25 -34.89 -2.42 19.40
C ASN A 25 -33.58 -1.67 19.62
N LEU A 26 -32.95 -1.27 18.53
CA LEU A 26 -31.65 -0.58 18.53
C LEU A 26 -31.77 0.78 17.85
N ASN A 27 -31.24 1.81 18.50
CA ASN A 27 -30.95 3.10 17.90
C ASN A 27 -29.46 3.17 17.57
N TYR A 28 -29.11 3.71 16.40
CA TYR A 28 -27.72 3.85 15.97
C TYR A 28 -27.46 5.24 15.41
N ARG A 29 -26.22 5.71 15.64
CA ARG A 29 -25.74 7.00 15.12
C ARG A 29 -25.30 6.83 13.65
N THR A 30 -25.51 7.86 12.82
CA THR A 30 -24.97 7.92 11.46
C THR A 30 -23.45 7.69 11.49
N ASN A 31 -22.95 6.95 10.51
CA ASN A 31 -21.53 6.70 10.33
C ASN A 31 -20.98 7.52 9.18
N ASN A 32 -20.24 8.58 9.48
CA ASN A 32 -19.54 9.42 8.50
C ASN A 32 -18.05 9.08 8.40
N SER A 33 -17.65 7.92 8.94
CA SER A 33 -16.29 7.40 8.91
C SER A 33 -16.25 6.06 8.17
N LEU A 34 -15.17 5.29 8.31
CA LEU A 34 -15.04 3.97 7.73
C LEU A 34 -16.14 3.00 8.21
N PRO A 35 -16.44 1.93 7.46
CA PRO A 35 -17.32 0.86 7.90
C PRO A 35 -16.91 0.36 9.27
N ARG A 36 -17.89 0.01 10.11
CA ARG A 36 -17.61 -0.43 11.48
C ARG A 36 -18.45 -1.65 11.87
N LYS A 37 -17.88 -2.45 12.76
CA LYS A 37 -18.50 -3.63 13.33
C LYS A 37 -18.84 -3.39 14.81
N GLY A 38 -19.99 -3.86 15.24
CA GLY A 38 -20.40 -3.86 16.63
C GLY A 38 -20.75 -5.27 17.09
N THR A 39 -20.84 -5.47 18.42
CA THR A 39 -21.12 -6.76 18.99
C THR A 39 -22.14 -6.65 20.11
N ILE A 40 -23.16 -7.49 20.04
CA ILE A 40 -24.15 -7.69 21.10
C ILE A 40 -23.90 -9.06 21.70
N LEU A 41 -23.64 -9.11 23.01
CA LEU A 41 -23.56 -10.36 23.76
C LEU A 41 -24.94 -10.67 24.35
N VAL A 42 -25.51 -11.78 23.96
CA VAL A 42 -26.73 -12.32 24.52
C VAL A 42 -26.34 -13.16 25.73
N SER A 43 -26.92 -12.88 26.92
CA SER A 43 -26.57 -13.56 28.18
C SER A 43 -27.80 -14.16 28.81
N SER A 44 -27.63 -15.32 29.43
CA SER A 44 -28.66 -15.91 30.28
C SER A 44 -28.82 -15.13 31.61
N ALA A 45 -29.88 -15.46 32.40
CA ALA A 45 -30.09 -14.91 33.74
C ALA A 45 -28.90 -15.15 34.67
N ARG A 46 -28.05 -16.14 34.41
CA ARG A 46 -26.81 -16.44 35.14
C ARG A 46 -25.60 -15.67 34.61
N GLN A 47 -25.81 -14.67 33.74
CA GLN A 47 -24.77 -13.84 33.08
C GLN A 47 -23.78 -14.62 32.22
N GLN A 48 -24.10 -15.83 31.83
CA GLN A 48 -23.31 -16.58 30.86
C GLN A 48 -23.68 -16.11 29.45
N VAL A 49 -22.68 -15.78 28.65
CA VAL A 49 -22.88 -15.48 27.21
C VAL A 49 -23.34 -16.77 26.51
N VAL A 50 -24.51 -16.71 25.91
CA VAL A 50 -25.12 -17.85 25.21
C VAL A 50 -25.09 -17.66 23.68
N ASP A 51 -24.98 -16.40 23.22
CA ASP A 51 -24.91 -16.08 21.80
C ASP A 51 -24.26 -14.71 21.58
N THR A 52 -23.84 -14.47 20.32
CA THR A 52 -23.21 -13.21 19.91
C THR A 52 -23.80 -12.76 18.58
N ILE A 53 -24.36 -11.55 18.55
CA ILE A 53 -24.88 -10.92 17.36
C ILE A 53 -23.90 -9.85 16.88
N TYR A 54 -23.50 -9.93 15.62
CA TYR A 54 -22.65 -8.93 14.98
C TYR A 54 -23.51 -7.91 14.24
N LEU A 55 -23.18 -6.64 14.47
CA LEU A 55 -23.76 -5.50 13.77
C LEU A 55 -22.72 -4.98 12.79
N MET A 56 -23.13 -4.69 11.58
CA MET A 56 -22.29 -4.10 10.56
C MET A 56 -22.94 -2.81 10.07
N GLN A 57 -22.20 -1.71 10.12
CA GLN A 57 -22.70 -0.43 9.63
C GLN A 57 -21.78 0.12 8.54
N TYR A 58 -22.35 0.41 7.39
CA TYR A 58 -21.68 1.07 6.29
C TYR A 58 -21.16 2.46 6.70
N GLY A 59 -20.19 2.96 5.97
CA GLY A 59 -19.60 4.27 6.12
C GLY A 59 -19.01 4.74 4.79
N THR A 60 -17.99 5.59 4.87
CA THR A 60 -17.18 5.96 3.69
C THR A 60 -16.31 4.80 3.26
N THR A 61 -16.18 4.60 1.95
CA THR A 61 -15.26 3.59 1.39
C THR A 61 -13.82 3.89 1.83
N PRO A 62 -13.08 2.89 2.35
CA PRO A 62 -11.67 3.06 2.66
C PRO A 62 -10.88 3.49 1.42
N LEU A 63 -10.10 4.56 1.57
CA LEU A 63 -9.17 5.05 0.56
C LEU A 63 -7.74 4.82 1.07
N LEU A 64 -6.91 4.17 0.26
CA LEU A 64 -5.49 3.97 0.51
C LEU A 64 -4.77 3.92 -0.83
N GLU A 65 -4.13 5.00 -1.22
CA GLU A 65 -3.48 5.11 -2.52
C GLU A 65 -2.15 5.85 -2.43
N PHE A 66 -1.11 5.33 -3.10
CA PHE A 66 0.07 6.12 -3.39
C PHE A 66 -0.26 7.11 -4.50
N LYS A 67 0.19 8.36 -4.36
CA LYS A 67 0.02 9.39 -5.41
C LYS A 67 0.77 9.09 -6.70
N TYR A 68 1.80 8.24 -6.63
CA TYR A 68 2.58 7.77 -7.76
C TYR A 68 2.75 6.27 -7.67
N ILE A 69 2.66 5.57 -8.79
CA ILE A 69 2.78 4.11 -8.85
C ILE A 69 4.23 3.63 -8.92
N GLY A 70 5.17 4.52 -9.23
CA GLY A 70 6.60 4.18 -9.28
C GLY A 70 7.50 5.38 -9.54
N LYS A 71 8.80 5.19 -9.28
CA LYS A 71 9.85 6.19 -9.52
C LYS A 71 11.18 5.51 -9.79
N GLN A 72 11.98 6.14 -10.66
CA GLN A 72 13.34 5.71 -10.95
C GLN A 72 14.33 6.35 -9.99
N TYR A 73 15.36 5.59 -9.61
CA TYR A 73 16.45 5.99 -8.73
C TYR A 73 17.79 5.63 -9.36
N SER A 74 18.78 6.47 -9.15
CA SER A 74 20.16 6.13 -9.48
C SER A 74 20.68 5.00 -8.59
N SER A 75 21.87 4.49 -8.88
CA SER A 75 22.51 3.41 -8.11
C SER A 75 22.91 3.80 -6.68
N VAL A 76 22.89 5.09 -6.30
CA VAL A 76 23.31 5.52 -4.98
C VAL A 76 22.25 5.25 -3.91
N SER A 77 22.70 5.15 -2.67
CA SER A 77 21.79 5.04 -1.53
C SER A 77 20.96 6.31 -1.38
N THR A 78 19.65 6.15 -1.22
CA THR A 78 18.69 7.25 -1.17
C THR A 78 17.66 7.03 -0.07
N ILE A 79 17.24 8.12 0.58
CA ILE A 79 16.05 8.15 1.42
C ILE A 79 15.05 9.06 0.71
N ASP A 80 13.85 8.53 0.48
CA ASP A 80 12.79 9.27 -0.20
C ASP A 80 11.45 9.04 0.49
N SER A 81 10.44 9.78 0.07
CA SER A 81 9.08 9.66 0.56
C SER A 81 8.07 9.81 -0.57
N VAL A 82 7.03 8.99 -0.52
CA VAL A 82 5.91 9.04 -1.47
C VAL A 82 4.66 9.46 -0.72
N ALA A 83 3.94 10.42 -1.28
CA ALA A 83 2.68 10.87 -0.72
C ALA A 83 1.61 9.78 -0.83
N ILE A 84 0.82 9.65 0.23
CA ILE A 84 -0.32 8.74 0.33
C ILE A 84 -1.59 9.56 0.41
N ASP A 85 -2.59 9.19 -0.36
CA ASP A 85 -3.95 9.68 -0.20
C ASP A 85 -4.76 8.64 0.56
N THR A 86 -5.30 9.05 1.72
CA THR A 86 -6.02 8.12 2.60
C THR A 86 -7.02 8.84 3.50
N ASN A 87 -8.14 8.16 3.76
CA ASN A 87 -9.13 8.52 4.76
C ASN A 87 -9.10 7.60 5.99
N ILE A 88 -8.07 6.73 6.09
CA ILE A 88 -7.92 5.79 7.20
C ILE A 88 -7.48 6.56 8.45
N PRO A 89 -8.23 6.47 9.56
CA PRO A 89 -7.90 7.18 10.79
C PRO A 89 -6.56 6.69 11.40
N LEU A 90 -5.84 7.59 12.05
CA LEU A 90 -4.55 7.29 12.73
C LEU A 90 -4.66 6.21 13.82
N SER A 91 -5.86 5.96 14.33
CA SER A 91 -6.14 4.89 15.30
C SER A 91 -6.12 3.49 14.67
N LYS A 92 -6.17 3.38 13.35
CA LYS A 92 -6.11 2.12 12.61
C LYS A 92 -4.67 1.86 12.17
N LYS A 93 -4.35 0.59 11.90
CA LYS A 93 -3.01 0.18 11.51
C LYS A 93 -2.94 -0.09 10.01
N ILE A 94 -2.01 0.58 9.34
CA ILE A 94 -1.62 0.26 7.96
C ILE A 94 -0.35 -0.60 8.03
N TYR A 95 -0.35 -1.73 7.35
CA TYR A 95 0.79 -2.63 7.23
C TYR A 95 1.54 -2.34 5.94
N TRP A 96 2.84 -2.55 5.95
CA TRP A 96 3.64 -2.45 4.75
C TRP A 96 4.53 -3.70 4.57
N THR A 97 4.85 -4.00 3.33
CA THR A 97 5.80 -5.04 2.95
C THR A 97 6.56 -4.61 1.71
N VAL A 98 7.76 -5.17 1.51
CA VAL A 98 8.53 -5.01 0.27
C VAL A 98 8.56 -6.35 -0.43
N VAL A 99 8.33 -6.34 -1.73
CA VAL A 99 8.47 -7.48 -2.63
C VAL A 99 9.58 -7.14 -3.62
N TYR A 100 10.59 -7.97 -3.70
CA TYR A 100 11.70 -7.80 -4.62
C TYR A 100 11.48 -8.65 -5.87
N ASP A 101 12.11 -8.27 -6.98
CA ASP A 101 12.20 -9.13 -8.15
C ASP A 101 13.03 -10.39 -7.85
N GLU A 102 12.93 -11.41 -8.72
CA GLU A 102 13.60 -12.72 -8.51
C GLU A 102 15.13 -12.59 -8.37
N ASN A 103 15.73 -11.59 -9.03
CA ASN A 103 17.18 -11.37 -9.00
C ASN A 103 17.64 -10.64 -7.73
N SER A 104 16.74 -9.99 -7.02
CA SER A 104 17.01 -9.11 -5.87
C SER A 104 16.56 -9.70 -4.53
N ALA A 105 15.87 -10.83 -4.52
CA ALA A 105 15.23 -11.39 -3.31
C ALA A 105 16.24 -11.88 -2.25
N ALA A 106 17.49 -12.19 -2.64
CA ALA A 106 18.49 -12.76 -1.74
C ALA A 106 19.04 -11.76 -0.70
N GLU A 107 18.99 -10.47 -0.97
CA GLU A 107 19.48 -9.41 -0.08
C GLU A 107 18.52 -8.24 -0.06
N PRO A 108 17.77 -8.00 1.04
CA PRO A 108 16.89 -6.86 1.18
C PRO A 108 17.67 -5.56 1.02
N TRP A 109 17.31 -4.74 0.03
CA TRP A 109 18.00 -3.48 -0.27
C TRP A 109 17.10 -2.25 -0.12
N ALA A 110 15.83 -2.45 0.14
CA ALA A 110 14.88 -1.39 0.40
C ALA A 110 14.15 -1.66 1.72
N ASP A 111 13.90 -0.61 2.51
CA ASP A 111 13.26 -0.71 3.81
C ASP A 111 12.46 0.54 4.12
N SER A 112 11.44 0.42 4.97
CA SER A 112 10.74 1.57 5.53
C SER A 112 11.56 2.26 6.60
N VAL A 113 11.65 3.57 6.55
CA VAL A 113 12.34 4.35 7.58
C VAL A 113 11.36 4.81 8.66
N SER A 114 10.18 5.22 8.29
CA SER A 114 9.10 5.60 9.22
C SER A 114 7.80 5.87 8.44
N TYR A 115 6.67 5.75 9.15
CA TYR A 115 5.44 6.42 8.72
C TYR A 115 5.49 7.86 9.26
N ALA A 116 5.07 8.82 8.44
CA ALA A 116 4.63 10.08 9.00
C ALA A 116 3.41 9.80 9.91
N GLN A 117 3.34 10.41 11.08
CA GLN A 117 2.26 10.19 12.06
C GLN A 117 0.86 10.48 11.50
N ASP A 118 0.79 11.23 10.40
CA ASP A 118 -0.46 11.60 9.72
C ASP A 118 -0.80 10.72 8.51
N PHE A 119 -0.04 9.65 8.25
CA PHE A 119 -0.16 8.77 7.08
C PHE A 119 -0.13 9.49 5.71
N LYS A 120 0.34 10.73 5.66
CA LYS A 120 0.41 11.48 4.39
C LYS A 120 1.60 11.07 3.53
N TYR A 121 2.63 10.51 4.14
CA TYR A 121 3.85 10.10 3.45
C TYR A 121 4.33 8.75 3.93
N PHE A 122 4.70 7.89 2.99
CA PHE A 122 5.48 6.68 3.24
C PHE A 122 6.95 6.98 2.95
N ARG A 123 7.80 6.90 3.97
CA ARG A 123 9.23 7.16 3.88
C ARG A 123 10.01 5.86 3.88
N PHE A 124 10.93 5.72 2.93
CA PHE A 124 11.71 4.51 2.75
C PHE A 124 13.16 4.84 2.43
N ARG A 125 14.02 3.83 2.58
CA ARG A 125 15.42 3.86 2.20
C ARG A 125 15.68 2.84 1.13
N ILE A 126 16.51 3.21 0.15
CA ILE A 126 17.07 2.36 -0.87
C ILE A 126 18.58 2.31 -0.65
N ALA A 127 19.16 1.11 -0.49
CA ALA A 127 20.60 0.93 -0.39
C ALA A 127 21.27 1.12 -1.76
N ALA A 128 22.57 1.46 -1.79
CA ALA A 128 23.29 1.59 -3.04
C ALA A 128 23.29 0.26 -3.83
N ASN A 129 23.04 0.34 -5.13
CA ASN A 129 23.24 -0.76 -6.05
C ASN A 129 24.70 -0.78 -6.51
N LYS A 130 25.44 -1.84 -6.14
CA LYS A 130 26.84 -2.05 -6.54
C LYS A 130 26.99 -3.05 -7.69
N LYS A 131 25.86 -3.63 -8.14
CA LYS A 131 25.81 -4.58 -9.25
C LYS A 131 25.52 -3.86 -10.56
N PHE A 132 25.99 -4.39 -11.66
CA PHE A 132 25.70 -3.89 -13.01
C PHE A 132 24.39 -4.44 -13.59
N GLU A 133 23.42 -4.69 -12.71
CA GLU A 133 22.08 -5.11 -13.05
C GLU A 133 21.08 -4.18 -12.38
N PRO A 134 20.10 -3.62 -13.12
CA PRO A 134 19.03 -2.85 -12.52
C PRO A 134 18.20 -3.74 -11.62
N ARG A 135 17.55 -3.15 -10.62
CA ARG A 135 16.74 -3.90 -9.67
C ARG A 135 15.46 -3.16 -9.30
N THR A 136 14.46 -3.92 -8.89
CA THR A 136 13.13 -3.42 -8.60
C THR A 136 12.67 -3.84 -7.21
N ALA A 137 12.13 -2.90 -6.44
CA ALA A 137 11.45 -3.17 -5.18
C ALA A 137 10.04 -2.60 -5.23
N ARG A 138 9.07 -3.43 -4.90
CA ARG A 138 7.66 -3.04 -4.87
C ARG A 138 7.19 -2.94 -3.43
N PHE A 139 6.93 -1.74 -2.95
CA PHE A 139 6.33 -1.49 -1.66
C PHE A 139 4.83 -1.70 -1.75
N ARG A 140 4.29 -2.43 -0.81
CA ARG A 140 2.85 -2.66 -0.64
C ARG A 140 2.41 -2.07 0.68
N LEU A 141 1.40 -1.21 0.66
CA LEU A 141 0.62 -0.86 1.83
C LEU A 141 -0.66 -1.66 1.85
N ARG A 142 -1.07 -2.09 3.03
CA ARG A 142 -2.30 -2.86 3.25
C ARG A 142 -3.01 -2.37 4.50
N PHE A 143 -4.29 -2.14 4.37
CA PHE A 143 -5.22 -1.91 5.46
C PHE A 143 -6.33 -2.96 5.40
N GLN A 144 -6.66 -3.58 6.53
CA GLN A 144 -7.82 -4.45 6.63
C GLN A 144 -8.89 -3.71 7.43
N ASP A 145 -10.06 -3.55 6.86
CA ASP A 145 -11.18 -2.91 7.52
C ASP A 145 -11.85 -3.81 8.58
N ASP A 146 -12.83 -3.26 9.29
CA ASP A 146 -13.52 -4.00 10.35
C ASP A 146 -14.43 -5.13 9.81
N TRP A 147 -14.65 -5.17 8.50
CA TRP A 147 -15.40 -6.24 7.83
C TRP A 147 -14.49 -7.37 7.34
N GLY A 148 -13.17 -7.17 7.42
CA GLY A 148 -12.16 -8.12 7.01
C GLY A 148 -11.74 -7.97 5.56
N GLU A 149 -12.18 -6.89 4.87
CA GLU A 149 -11.75 -6.59 3.50
C GLU A 149 -10.39 -5.92 3.47
N ASP A 150 -9.56 -6.35 2.53
CA ASP A 150 -8.20 -5.84 2.34
C ASP A 150 -8.17 -4.73 1.29
N HIS A 151 -7.69 -3.57 1.70
CA HIS A 151 -7.41 -2.42 0.84
C HIS A 151 -5.91 -2.32 0.65
N THR A 152 -5.45 -2.37 -0.60
CA THR A 152 -4.02 -2.50 -0.91
C THR A 152 -3.61 -1.54 -2.02
N THR A 153 -2.45 -0.89 -1.85
CA THR A 153 -1.82 -0.07 -2.87
C THR A 153 -0.34 -0.39 -3.01
N TYR A 154 0.24 -0.03 -4.15
CA TYR A 154 1.63 -0.37 -4.49
C TYR A 154 2.38 0.83 -5.03
N PHE A 155 3.66 0.91 -4.66
CA PHE A 155 4.64 1.81 -5.22
C PHE A 155 5.88 1.02 -5.62
N THR A 156 6.42 1.24 -6.83
CA THR A 156 7.58 0.53 -7.35
C THR A 156 8.78 1.46 -7.43
N ALA A 157 9.87 1.10 -6.76
CA ALA A 157 11.16 1.74 -6.89
C ALA A 157 12.00 0.96 -7.91
N TYR A 158 12.40 1.63 -8.99
CA TYR A 158 13.32 1.11 -10.00
C TYR A 158 14.69 1.71 -9.74
N GLN A 159 15.70 0.89 -9.49
CA GLN A 159 17.05 1.39 -9.25
C GLN A 159 18.01 0.96 -10.35
N GLY A 160 18.68 1.96 -10.94
CA GLY A 160 19.65 1.77 -11.99
C GLY A 160 20.99 1.17 -11.52
N ILE A 161 21.92 1.07 -12.44
CA ILE A 161 23.26 0.51 -12.24
C ILE A 161 24.28 1.60 -11.89
N PRO A 162 25.47 1.24 -11.31
CA PRO A 162 26.56 2.19 -11.10
C PRO A 162 26.97 2.88 -12.42
N GLY A 163 27.09 4.20 -12.38
CA GLY A 163 27.40 5.01 -13.57
C GLY A 163 26.20 5.39 -14.43
N GLY A 164 25.02 4.76 -14.20
CA GLY A 164 23.76 5.17 -14.81
C GLY A 164 23.17 6.41 -14.13
N THR A 165 22.51 7.29 -14.87
CA THR A 165 21.75 8.40 -14.32
C THR A 165 20.32 7.96 -13.98
N ALA A 166 19.68 8.68 -13.05
CA ALA A 166 18.26 8.41 -12.71
C ALA A 166 17.31 8.81 -13.86
N GLU A 167 17.79 9.54 -14.85
CA GLU A 167 17.02 9.97 -16.01
C GLU A 167 17.36 9.09 -17.20
N THR A 168 16.35 8.42 -17.73
CA THR A 168 16.48 7.68 -18.98
C THR A 168 16.51 8.68 -20.13
N ARG A 169 17.59 8.70 -20.91
CA ARG A 169 17.65 9.47 -22.15
C ARG A 169 16.93 8.72 -23.25
N GLU A 170 15.92 9.34 -23.83
CA GLU A 170 15.31 8.81 -25.05
C GLU A 170 16.27 9.00 -26.23
N MET A 171 16.43 7.96 -27.01
CA MET A 171 17.35 7.92 -28.14
C MET A 171 16.75 7.09 -29.27
N THR A 172 17.02 7.48 -30.50
CA THR A 172 16.64 6.69 -31.68
C THR A 172 17.66 5.57 -31.95
N PHE A 173 17.25 4.54 -32.69
CA PHE A 173 18.18 3.49 -33.13
C PHE A 173 19.35 4.04 -33.95
N GLU A 174 19.14 5.11 -34.66
CA GLU A 174 20.16 5.75 -35.50
C GLU A 174 21.23 6.46 -34.68
N GLU A 175 20.79 7.17 -33.62
CA GLU A 175 21.69 7.80 -32.65
C GLU A 175 22.48 6.75 -31.85
N LEU A 176 21.85 5.65 -31.44
CA LEU A 176 22.54 4.54 -30.74
C LEU A 176 23.59 3.90 -31.66
N ARG A 177 23.27 3.65 -32.94
CA ARG A 177 24.23 3.13 -33.93
C ARG A 177 25.41 4.07 -34.14
N GLY A 178 25.16 5.38 -34.19
CA GLY A 178 26.22 6.39 -34.30
C GLY A 178 27.20 6.30 -33.12
N LEU A 179 26.70 6.25 -31.91
CA LEU A 179 27.53 6.12 -30.72
C LEU A 179 28.36 4.83 -30.68
N ILE A 180 27.78 3.69 -31.09
CA ILE A 180 28.50 2.40 -31.17
C ILE A 180 29.59 2.45 -32.27
N ALA A 181 29.30 3.08 -33.40
CA ALA A 181 30.26 3.19 -34.49
C ALA A 181 31.46 4.08 -34.14
N GLU A 182 31.24 5.16 -33.39
CA GLU A 182 32.31 6.04 -32.88
C GLU A 182 33.18 5.41 -31.81
N ALA A 183 32.67 4.43 -31.06
CA ALA A 183 33.39 3.81 -29.96
C ALA A 183 34.38 2.69 -30.36
N GLU A 184 34.45 2.30 -31.64
CA GLU A 184 35.32 1.23 -32.17
C GLU A 184 35.32 -0.08 -31.39
N GLY A 185 34.19 -0.40 -30.71
CA GLY A 185 34.09 -1.61 -29.90
C GLY A 185 33.01 -1.53 -28.80
N GLU A 186 33.41 -1.73 -27.56
CA GLU A 186 32.49 -1.69 -26.43
C GLU A 186 32.32 -0.25 -25.94
N ILE A 187 31.04 0.15 -25.73
CA ILE A 187 30.69 1.45 -25.19
C ILE A 187 30.02 1.29 -23.81
N THR A 188 30.47 2.04 -22.83
CA THR A 188 29.79 2.17 -21.55
C THR A 188 29.03 3.49 -21.53
N LEU A 189 27.72 3.41 -21.38
CA LEU A 189 26.86 4.59 -21.29
C LEU A 189 26.83 5.07 -19.84
N ASP A 190 26.91 6.38 -19.66
CA ASP A 190 26.90 7.05 -18.36
C ASP A 190 25.49 7.27 -17.79
N GLN A 191 24.47 6.92 -18.57
CA GLN A 191 23.05 7.05 -18.21
C GLN A 191 22.21 5.93 -18.82
N ASP A 192 21.06 5.66 -18.25
CA ASP A 192 20.08 4.75 -18.83
C ASP A 192 19.52 5.35 -20.11
N ILE A 193 19.39 4.54 -21.16
CA ILE A 193 18.77 4.94 -22.42
C ILE A 193 17.55 4.09 -22.74
N ALA A 194 16.51 4.74 -23.25
CA ALA A 194 15.36 4.08 -23.86
C ALA A 194 15.45 4.27 -25.38
N VAL A 195 15.42 3.16 -26.11
CA VAL A 195 15.45 3.20 -27.58
C VAL A 195 14.05 2.91 -28.11
N SER A 196 13.50 3.84 -28.88
CA SER A 196 12.22 3.66 -29.57
C SER A 196 12.45 3.49 -31.05
N GLY A 197 11.68 2.62 -31.70
CA GLY A 197 11.74 2.42 -33.15
C GLY A 197 10.51 1.70 -33.66
N THR A 198 10.22 1.87 -34.94
CA THR A 198 9.16 1.14 -35.64
C THR A 198 9.76 -0.08 -36.30
N VAL A 199 9.23 -1.25 -36.01
CA VAL A 199 9.62 -2.50 -36.65
C VAL A 199 8.82 -2.64 -37.92
N PHE A 200 9.51 -2.65 -39.07
CA PHE A 200 8.93 -3.02 -40.37
C PHE A 200 9.28 -4.49 -40.62
N SER A 201 8.28 -5.32 -40.83
CA SER A 201 8.47 -6.67 -41.35
C SER A 201 8.29 -6.61 -42.86
N ASP A 202 9.35 -6.84 -43.59
CA ASP A 202 9.23 -7.18 -45.00
C ASP A 202 8.77 -8.63 -45.12
N TRP A 203 7.60 -8.82 -45.73
CA TRP A 203 7.04 -10.13 -46.07
C TRP A 203 7.46 -10.57 -47.46
#